data_d4d208025a9d51857cf19f392a7fa0c7
#
_entry.id   d4d208025a9d51857cf19f392a7fa0c7
#
_cell.length_a   1.000
_cell.length_b   1.000
_cell.length_c   1.000
_cell.angle_alpha   90.00
_cell.angle_beta   90.00
_cell.angle_gamma   90.00
#
_symmetry.space_group_name_H-M   'P 1'
#
loop_
_entity.id
_entity.type
_entity.pdbx_description
1 polymer ?
#
loop_
_entity_poly.entity_id
_entity_poly.type
_entity_poly.pdbx_seq_one_letter_code
_entity_poly.pdbx_strand_id
1 'polypeptide(L)'
;MPRTLRGIMGILFAAGVLAAGPHGEAQSLMEFSAEARFQLDLHVPDAVLISMLPAGFTSNVATQGPAKDCNLRAIFVDRMTINGPDGKPVGRGSSRLVYLAAPVKDPGGANAQVVIGGLVDDPADAPGPFGVYVAATTTHTMQRATSSSGTGPALDSQDWVFQAPTGEHLELHIKYEHGIANKGNPSEGKFYSAKNPATVQTWRQEQVLDILRNPTTNPPDKVKAFSFTGSGGSFAKLFDGTEKPVSWDNVIWLNRSVLQ
;
A
#
# COMPACT_ATOMS: atom_id res chain seq x y z
N MET A 1 -2.79 -24.69 85.48
CA MET A 1 -3.97 -24.69 84.60
C MET A 1 -4.02 -23.31 83.89
N PRO A 2 -3.71 -23.19 82.63
CA PRO A 2 -4.01 -21.99 81.88
C PRO A 2 -5.11 -22.23 80.85
N ARG A 3 -6.01 -21.27 80.74
CA ARG A 3 -7.16 -21.23 79.82
C ARG A 3 -6.71 -20.77 78.44
N THR A 4 -7.07 -21.53 77.44
CA THR A 4 -6.91 -21.24 76.01
C THR A 4 -7.95 -20.26 75.53
N LEU A 5 -7.49 -19.12 74.94
CA LEU A 5 -8.33 -18.14 74.24
C LEU A 5 -8.34 -18.53 72.74
N ARG A 6 -9.53 -18.85 72.19
CA ARG A 6 -9.71 -19.05 70.74
C ARG A 6 -10.02 -17.71 70.11
N GLY A 7 -9.10 -17.24 69.28
CA GLY A 7 -9.33 -16.10 68.40
C GLY A 7 -10.04 -16.56 67.10
N ILE A 8 -11.16 -15.93 66.80
CA ILE A 8 -11.90 -16.08 65.52
C ILE A 8 -11.29 -15.13 64.52
N MET A 9 -10.66 -15.65 63.48
CA MET A 9 -10.08 -14.88 62.40
C MET A 9 -11.15 -14.74 61.29
N GLY A 10 -11.72 -13.52 61.21
CA GLY A 10 -12.68 -13.17 60.16
C GLY A 10 -11.95 -12.94 58.84
N ILE A 11 -12.29 -13.72 57.81
CA ILE A 11 -11.81 -13.54 56.43
C ILE A 11 -12.73 -12.54 55.76
N LEU A 12 -12.21 -11.31 55.50
CA LEU A 12 -12.86 -10.35 54.60
C LEU A 12 -12.62 -10.77 53.15
N PHE A 13 -13.66 -11.17 52.47
CA PHE A 13 -13.66 -11.29 51.01
C PHE A 13 -13.77 -9.88 50.38
N ALA A 14 -12.70 -9.36 49.86
CA ALA A 14 -12.74 -8.20 49.00
C ALA A 14 -13.20 -8.63 47.60
N ALA A 15 -14.45 -8.29 47.24
CA ALA A 15 -14.95 -8.44 45.87
C ALA A 15 -14.25 -7.43 44.96
N GLY A 16 -13.22 -7.88 44.25
CA GLY A 16 -12.57 -7.07 43.20
C GLY A 16 -13.54 -6.93 42.02
N VAL A 17 -14.03 -5.72 41.78
CA VAL A 17 -14.70 -5.36 40.53
C VAL A 17 -13.67 -5.33 39.46
N LEU A 18 -13.61 -6.36 38.62
CA LEU A 18 -12.88 -6.35 37.35
C LEU A 18 -13.58 -5.34 36.44
N ALA A 19 -13.02 -4.13 36.34
CA ALA A 19 -13.41 -3.19 35.31
C ALA A 19 -13.03 -3.82 33.96
N ALA A 20 -14.04 -4.27 33.20
CA ALA A 20 -13.85 -4.65 31.83
C ALA A 20 -13.40 -3.39 31.07
N GLY A 21 -12.10 -3.31 30.72
CA GLY A 21 -11.59 -2.30 29.81
C GLY A 21 -12.31 -2.43 28.46
N PRO A 22 -12.33 -1.36 27.63
CA PRO A 22 -12.95 -1.43 26.33
C PRO A 22 -12.30 -2.58 25.55
N HIS A 23 -13.08 -3.59 25.23
CA HIS A 23 -12.67 -4.67 24.33
C HIS A 23 -12.48 -4.01 22.96
N GLY A 24 -11.24 -3.76 22.56
CA GLY A 24 -10.93 -3.46 21.17
C GLY A 24 -11.49 -4.61 20.34
N GLU A 25 -12.40 -4.31 19.42
CA GLU A 25 -12.89 -5.33 18.48
C GLU A 25 -11.69 -5.99 17.82
N ALA A 26 -11.62 -7.32 17.94
CA ALA A 26 -10.55 -8.07 17.31
C ALA A 26 -10.74 -7.98 15.79
N GLN A 27 -9.78 -7.34 15.10
CA GLN A 27 -9.79 -7.28 13.65
C GLN A 27 -9.77 -8.68 13.04
N SER A 28 -10.70 -8.94 12.12
CA SER A 28 -10.79 -10.21 11.43
C SER A 28 -9.91 -10.20 10.19
N LEU A 29 -9.12 -11.27 10.01
CA LEU A 29 -8.40 -11.49 8.75
C LEU A 29 -9.42 -11.72 7.63
N MET A 30 -9.33 -10.92 6.56
CA MET A 30 -10.19 -11.04 5.39
C MET A 30 -9.47 -11.72 4.24
N GLU A 31 -8.20 -11.41 4.06
CA GLU A 31 -7.42 -11.81 2.91
C GLU A 31 -5.93 -11.84 3.26
N PHE A 32 -5.24 -12.75 2.59
CA PHE A 32 -3.79 -12.85 2.61
C PHE A 32 -3.30 -12.94 1.15
N SER A 33 -2.26 -12.18 0.80
CA SER A 33 -1.68 -12.22 -0.55
C SER A 33 -0.15 -12.17 -0.54
N ALA A 34 0.45 -12.83 -1.55
CA ALA A 34 1.85 -12.66 -1.91
C ALA A 34 1.94 -11.87 -3.21
N GLU A 35 2.77 -10.85 -3.25
CA GLU A 35 2.77 -9.83 -4.31
C GLU A 35 4.18 -9.44 -4.73
N ALA A 36 4.34 -9.11 -6.02
CA ALA A 36 5.41 -8.25 -6.52
C ALA A 36 4.81 -6.87 -6.81
N ARG A 37 5.56 -5.80 -6.51
CA ARG A 37 5.06 -4.44 -6.70
C ARG A 37 6.13 -3.54 -7.30
N PHE A 38 5.65 -2.54 -8.01
CA PHE A 38 6.43 -1.35 -8.32
C PHE A 38 5.67 -0.13 -7.78
N GLN A 39 6.32 0.64 -6.92
CA GLN A 39 5.73 1.86 -6.36
C GLN A 39 6.39 3.08 -6.99
N LEU A 40 5.57 3.96 -7.51
CA LEU A 40 5.95 5.27 -8.01
C LEU A 40 5.35 6.33 -7.08
N ASP A 41 6.20 7.05 -6.36
CA ASP A 41 5.81 8.19 -5.56
C ASP A 41 5.81 9.45 -6.42
N LEU A 42 4.73 10.20 -6.37
CA LEU A 42 4.47 11.37 -7.21
C LEU A 42 4.10 12.59 -6.37
N HIS A 43 4.40 13.76 -6.91
CA HIS A 43 3.73 15.01 -6.55
C HIS A 43 2.83 15.42 -7.70
N VAL A 44 1.52 15.43 -7.46
CA VAL A 44 0.48 15.87 -8.41
C VAL A 44 -0.12 17.20 -7.94
N PRO A 45 -0.89 17.93 -8.78
CA PRO A 45 -1.48 19.20 -8.38
C PRO A 45 -2.32 19.07 -7.11
N ASP A 46 -1.92 19.77 -6.05
CA ASP A 46 -2.54 19.67 -4.71
C ASP A 46 -4.05 19.93 -4.74
N ALA A 47 -4.48 20.96 -5.47
CA ALA A 47 -5.90 21.31 -5.55
C ALA A 47 -6.75 20.18 -6.15
N VAL A 48 -6.22 19.48 -7.16
CA VAL A 48 -6.89 18.33 -7.78
C VAL A 48 -6.97 17.17 -6.80
N LEU A 49 -5.84 16.83 -6.16
CA LEU A 49 -5.81 15.74 -5.19
C LEU A 49 -6.77 15.99 -4.02
N ILE A 50 -6.73 17.19 -3.44
CA ILE A 50 -7.62 17.59 -2.33
C ILE A 50 -9.10 17.44 -2.72
N SER A 51 -9.46 17.80 -3.96
CA SER A 51 -10.83 17.64 -4.45
C SER A 51 -11.33 16.20 -4.55
N MET A 52 -10.40 15.22 -4.55
CA MET A 52 -10.69 13.79 -4.59
C MET A 52 -10.71 13.14 -3.19
N LEU A 53 -10.26 13.84 -2.17
CA LEU A 53 -10.28 13.33 -0.81
C LEU A 53 -11.68 13.45 -0.19
N PRO A 54 -12.11 12.48 0.63
CA PRO A 54 -13.35 12.59 1.37
C PRO A 54 -13.28 13.72 2.41
N ALA A 55 -14.44 14.25 2.79
CA ALA A 55 -14.54 15.27 3.83
C ALA A 55 -13.87 14.80 5.14
N GLY A 56 -13.13 15.70 5.78
CA GLY A 56 -12.42 15.44 7.04
C GLY A 56 -11.03 14.84 6.88
N PHE A 57 -10.65 14.38 5.67
CA PHE A 57 -9.29 13.94 5.41
C PHE A 57 -8.44 15.10 4.89
N THR A 58 -7.18 15.16 5.31
CA THR A 58 -6.22 16.17 4.84
C THR A 58 -4.99 15.52 4.26
N SER A 59 -4.46 16.09 3.18
CA SER A 59 -3.23 15.61 2.56
C SER A 59 -2.08 15.62 3.56
N ASN A 60 -1.29 14.54 3.58
CA ASN A 60 -0.13 14.39 4.47
C ASN A 60 1.14 14.18 3.64
N VAL A 61 1.61 15.26 3.04
CA VAL A 61 2.82 15.27 2.21
C VAL A 61 4.03 14.92 3.06
N ALA A 62 4.85 13.99 2.59
CA ALA A 62 6.07 13.60 3.28
C ALA A 62 7.07 14.77 3.30
N THR A 63 7.60 15.11 4.48
CA THR A 63 8.53 16.22 4.67
C THR A 63 10.00 15.81 4.68
N GLN A 64 10.27 14.50 4.70
CA GLN A 64 11.62 13.94 4.75
C GLN A 64 11.67 12.52 4.15
N GLY A 65 12.89 12.01 4.00
CA GLY A 65 13.15 10.67 3.47
C GLY A 65 13.03 10.59 1.95
N PRO A 66 13.08 9.37 1.37
CA PRO A 66 13.02 9.15 -0.08
C PRO A 66 11.74 9.69 -0.72
N ALA A 67 10.61 9.60 -0.02
CA ALA A 67 9.31 10.06 -0.47
C ALA A 67 9.02 11.54 -0.13
N LYS A 68 10.05 12.34 0.20
CA LYS A 68 9.84 13.78 0.49
C LYS A 68 9.12 14.45 -0.68
N ASP A 69 8.11 15.27 -0.36
CA ASP A 69 7.22 15.96 -1.28
C ASP A 69 6.21 15.05 -2.04
N CYS A 70 6.14 13.75 -1.73
CA CYS A 70 5.11 12.86 -2.28
C CYS A 70 3.74 13.19 -1.67
N ASN A 71 2.74 13.38 -2.55
CA ASN A 71 1.33 13.50 -2.17
C ASN A 71 0.44 12.41 -2.78
N LEU A 72 0.96 11.65 -3.76
CA LEU A 72 0.26 10.54 -4.40
C LEU A 72 1.21 9.37 -4.67
N ARG A 73 0.74 8.16 -4.47
CA ARG A 73 1.43 6.92 -4.81
C ARG A 73 0.66 6.18 -5.89
N ALA A 74 1.32 5.86 -6.99
CA ALA A 74 0.83 4.89 -7.96
C ALA A 74 1.53 3.56 -7.68
N ILE A 75 0.75 2.54 -7.28
CA ILE A 75 1.28 1.26 -6.84
C ILE A 75 0.81 0.19 -7.80
N PHE A 76 1.73 -0.28 -8.63
CA PHE A 76 1.54 -1.36 -9.59
C PHE A 76 1.77 -2.69 -8.88
N VAL A 77 0.85 -3.62 -9.01
CA VAL A 77 0.84 -4.86 -8.22
C VAL A 77 0.54 -6.06 -9.08
N ASP A 78 1.39 -7.07 -8.98
CA ASP A 78 1.11 -8.43 -9.44
C ASP A 78 0.86 -9.30 -8.20
N ARG A 79 -0.40 -9.63 -7.93
CA ARG A 79 -0.81 -10.48 -6.82
C ARG A 79 -0.72 -11.93 -7.29
N MET A 80 0.36 -12.59 -6.92
CA MET A 80 0.64 -13.96 -7.34
C MET A 80 -0.28 -14.98 -6.67
N THR A 81 -0.68 -14.71 -5.42
CA THR A 81 -1.66 -15.51 -4.69
C THR A 81 -2.58 -14.63 -3.87
N ILE A 82 -3.85 -15.04 -3.77
CA ILE A 82 -4.87 -14.40 -2.93
C ILE A 82 -5.63 -15.51 -2.22
N ASN A 83 -5.55 -15.58 -0.91
CA ASN A 83 -6.21 -16.58 -0.10
C ASN A 83 -7.07 -15.95 0.99
N GLY A 84 -8.19 -16.58 1.29
CA GLY A 84 -9.03 -16.24 2.43
C GLY A 84 -8.47 -16.75 3.75
N PRO A 85 -9.17 -16.48 4.86
CA PRO A 85 -8.76 -16.92 6.20
C PRO A 85 -8.64 -18.44 6.35
N ASP A 86 -9.37 -19.20 5.52
CA ASP A 86 -9.33 -20.66 5.49
C ASP A 86 -8.21 -21.23 4.60
N GLY A 87 -7.37 -20.37 4.04
CA GLY A 87 -6.27 -20.73 3.15
C GLY A 87 -6.68 -21.07 1.72
N LYS A 88 -7.97 -20.98 1.37
CA LYS A 88 -8.45 -21.23 0.01
C LYS A 88 -8.32 -20.00 -0.86
N PRO A 89 -8.14 -20.18 -2.19
CA PRO A 89 -8.12 -19.07 -3.11
C PRO A 89 -9.39 -18.21 -3.01
N VAL A 90 -9.21 -16.88 -3.05
CA VAL A 90 -10.29 -15.90 -3.20
C VAL A 90 -10.38 -15.53 -4.68
N GLY A 91 -11.60 -15.51 -5.23
CA GLY A 91 -11.83 -15.24 -6.63
C GLY A 91 -11.01 -16.18 -7.53
N ARG A 92 -10.23 -15.63 -8.46
CA ARG A 92 -9.32 -16.39 -9.33
C ARG A 92 -8.00 -16.81 -8.65
N GLY A 93 -7.79 -16.40 -7.39
CA GLY A 93 -6.59 -16.69 -6.62
C GLY A 93 -5.37 -15.83 -7.00
N SER A 94 -5.49 -14.96 -8.00
CA SER A 94 -4.47 -13.99 -8.41
C SER A 94 -5.12 -12.81 -9.11
N SER A 95 -4.46 -11.64 -9.11
CA SER A 95 -4.93 -10.47 -9.87
C SER A 95 -3.79 -9.50 -10.15
N ARG A 96 -3.96 -8.69 -11.18
CA ARG A 96 -3.05 -7.59 -11.48
C ARG A 96 -3.79 -6.26 -11.41
N LEU A 97 -3.22 -5.31 -10.69
CA LEU A 97 -3.85 -4.00 -10.51
C LEU A 97 -2.81 -2.89 -10.37
N VAL A 98 -3.26 -1.68 -10.63
CA VAL A 98 -2.61 -0.46 -10.17
C VAL A 98 -3.61 0.33 -9.34
N TYR A 99 -3.17 0.85 -8.20
CA TYR A 99 -4.02 1.73 -7.41
C TYR A 99 -3.30 3.01 -7.03
N LEU A 100 -4.08 4.07 -6.93
CA LEU A 100 -3.65 5.40 -6.55
C LEU A 100 -4.03 5.64 -5.09
N ALA A 101 -3.03 5.84 -4.25
CA ALA A 101 -3.20 6.06 -2.82
C ALA A 101 -2.61 7.41 -2.40
N ALA A 102 -3.43 8.26 -1.83
CA ALA A 102 -3.01 9.52 -1.25
C ALA A 102 -2.63 9.34 0.22
N PRO A 103 -1.41 9.69 0.66
CA PRO A 103 -1.09 9.81 2.07
C PRO A 103 -1.91 10.93 2.72
N VAL A 104 -2.57 10.63 3.83
CA VAL A 104 -3.47 11.57 4.50
C VAL A 104 -3.34 11.51 6.02
N LYS A 105 -3.90 12.54 6.68
CA LYS A 105 -4.40 12.45 8.05
C LYS A 105 -5.88 12.13 7.99
N ASP A 106 -6.31 11.12 8.74
CA ASP A 106 -7.74 10.81 8.90
C ASP A 106 -8.44 11.84 9.78
N PRO A 107 -9.78 11.82 9.90
CA PRO A 107 -10.51 12.77 10.75
C PRO A 107 -10.10 12.78 12.22
N GLY A 108 -9.46 11.71 12.71
CA GLY A 108 -8.88 11.62 14.05
C GLY A 108 -7.44 12.15 14.13
N GLY A 109 -6.84 12.61 13.02
CA GLY A 109 -5.47 13.11 12.94
C GLY A 109 -4.41 12.02 12.80
N ALA A 110 -4.79 10.75 12.70
CA ALA A 110 -3.85 9.65 12.49
C ALA A 110 -3.38 9.55 11.02
N ASN A 111 -2.16 9.03 10.83
CA ASN A 111 -1.65 8.75 9.50
C ASN A 111 -2.44 7.61 8.85
N ALA A 112 -2.84 7.81 7.61
CA ALA A 112 -3.57 6.84 6.82
C ALA A 112 -3.30 7.03 5.33
N GLN A 113 -3.97 6.22 4.50
CA GLN A 113 -4.01 6.40 3.06
C GLN A 113 -5.46 6.36 2.58
N VAL A 114 -5.78 7.16 1.57
CA VAL A 114 -7.05 7.09 0.85
C VAL A 114 -6.79 6.54 -0.54
N VAL A 115 -7.41 5.40 -0.87
CA VAL A 115 -7.40 4.85 -2.23
C VAL A 115 -8.41 5.64 -3.06
N ILE A 116 -7.89 6.48 -3.97
CA ILE A 116 -8.70 7.42 -4.76
C ILE A 116 -9.14 6.85 -6.10
N GLY A 117 -8.50 5.78 -6.58
CA GLY A 117 -8.80 5.15 -7.86
C GLY A 117 -7.87 3.99 -8.14
N GLY A 118 -8.14 3.26 -9.22
CA GLY A 118 -7.28 2.18 -9.68
C GLY A 118 -7.85 1.42 -10.86
N LEU A 119 -7.00 0.66 -11.52
CA LEU A 119 -7.32 -0.24 -12.61
C LEU A 119 -6.96 -1.67 -12.21
N VAL A 120 -7.80 -2.63 -12.55
CA VAL A 120 -7.61 -4.03 -12.17
C VAL A 120 -8.14 -4.94 -13.26
N ASP A 121 -7.53 -6.10 -13.42
CA ASP A 121 -7.97 -7.10 -14.39
C ASP A 121 -9.35 -7.71 -14.07
N ASP A 122 -9.74 -7.75 -12.80
CA ASP A 122 -11.09 -8.09 -12.35
C ASP A 122 -11.42 -7.34 -11.05
N PRO A 123 -12.42 -6.44 -11.05
CA PRO A 123 -12.83 -5.72 -9.84
C PRO A 123 -13.28 -6.61 -8.68
N ALA A 124 -13.73 -7.84 -8.96
CA ALA A 124 -14.09 -8.81 -7.91
C ALA A 124 -12.87 -9.33 -7.13
N ASP A 125 -11.69 -9.29 -7.76
CA ASP A 125 -10.42 -9.70 -7.14
C ASP A 125 -9.62 -8.50 -6.59
N ALA A 126 -10.17 -7.27 -6.64
CA ALA A 126 -9.51 -6.09 -6.10
C ALA A 126 -9.42 -6.16 -4.56
N PRO A 127 -8.33 -5.65 -3.96
CA PRO A 127 -8.20 -5.67 -2.50
C PRO A 127 -9.24 -4.76 -1.86
N GLY A 128 -10.09 -5.36 -1.05
CA GLY A 128 -11.10 -4.69 -0.24
C GLY A 128 -12.30 -4.11 -1.01
N PRO A 129 -13.36 -3.80 -0.29
CA PRO A 129 -14.62 -3.30 -0.87
C PRO A 129 -14.57 -1.78 -1.12
N PHE A 130 -13.46 -1.25 -1.66
CA PHE A 130 -13.29 0.20 -1.84
C PHE A 130 -14.18 0.78 -2.93
N GLY A 131 -14.56 -0.02 -3.94
CA GLY A 131 -15.47 0.41 -5.01
C GLY A 131 -14.92 1.51 -5.94
N VAL A 132 -13.61 1.69 -5.96
CA VAL A 132 -12.91 2.71 -6.76
C VAL A 132 -12.15 2.14 -7.95
N TYR A 133 -12.15 0.81 -8.10
CA TYR A 133 -11.43 0.13 -9.17
C TYR A 133 -12.29 0.02 -10.42
N VAL A 134 -11.65 0.21 -11.57
CA VAL A 134 -12.22 0.03 -12.91
C VAL A 134 -11.59 -1.19 -13.56
N ALA A 135 -12.41 -2.02 -14.23
CA ALA A 135 -11.92 -3.17 -14.97
C ALA A 135 -11.03 -2.72 -16.14
N ALA A 136 -9.89 -3.38 -16.33
CA ALA A 136 -8.93 -3.06 -17.38
C ALA A 136 -8.27 -4.31 -17.95
N THR A 137 -7.85 -4.24 -19.21
CA THR A 137 -6.82 -5.16 -19.70
C THR A 137 -5.49 -4.79 -19.07
N THR A 138 -4.73 -5.80 -18.65
CA THR A 138 -3.48 -5.57 -17.90
C THR A 138 -2.35 -6.39 -18.50
N THR A 139 -1.17 -5.78 -18.64
CA THR A 139 0.06 -6.50 -18.95
C THR A 139 1.16 -6.09 -17.99
N HIS A 140 2.02 -7.02 -17.65
CA HIS A 140 3.26 -6.79 -16.91
C HIS A 140 4.34 -7.66 -17.51
N THR A 141 5.43 -7.07 -17.93
CA THR A 141 6.65 -7.76 -18.32
C THR A 141 7.81 -7.32 -17.46
N MET A 142 8.65 -8.27 -17.08
CA MET A 142 9.88 -7.99 -16.34
C MET A 142 11.03 -8.73 -17.01
N GLN A 143 12.11 -8.02 -17.30
CA GLN A 143 13.34 -8.58 -17.81
C GLN A 143 14.46 -8.32 -16.81
N ARG A 144 15.16 -9.37 -16.44
CA ARG A 144 16.35 -9.29 -15.60
C ARG A 144 17.58 -9.62 -16.43
N ALA A 145 18.47 -8.67 -16.58
CA ALA A 145 19.75 -8.90 -17.23
C ALA A 145 20.78 -9.32 -16.17
N THR A 146 21.27 -10.55 -16.27
CA THR A 146 22.45 -10.98 -15.51
C THR A 146 23.67 -10.65 -16.33
N SER A 147 24.58 -9.82 -15.83
CA SER A 147 25.88 -9.65 -16.48
C SER A 147 26.72 -10.91 -16.25
N SER A 148 26.75 -11.80 -17.22
CA SER A 148 27.60 -13.00 -17.15
C SER A 148 29.07 -12.74 -17.51
N SER A 149 29.43 -11.54 -18.00
CA SER A 149 30.77 -11.24 -18.50
C SER A 149 31.16 -9.75 -18.50
N GLY A 150 30.35 -8.87 -17.91
CA GLY A 150 30.55 -7.43 -18.02
C GLY A 150 30.99 -6.78 -16.72
N THR A 151 31.75 -5.72 -16.83
CA THR A 151 32.19 -4.85 -15.73
C THR A 151 31.12 -3.84 -15.27
N GLY A 152 29.88 -3.94 -15.80
CA GLY A 152 28.77 -3.04 -15.47
C GLY A 152 27.72 -3.67 -14.58
N PRO A 153 26.85 -2.87 -13.93
CA PRO A 153 25.72 -3.36 -13.14
C PRO A 153 24.71 -4.08 -14.05
N ALA A 154 24.04 -5.11 -13.50
CA ALA A 154 22.91 -5.72 -14.17
C ALA A 154 21.78 -4.70 -14.33
N LEU A 155 21.15 -4.67 -15.50
CA LEU A 155 20.01 -3.78 -15.77
C LEU A 155 18.73 -4.59 -15.85
N ASP A 156 17.78 -4.24 -15.00
CA ASP A 156 16.42 -4.78 -15.05
C ASP A 156 15.50 -3.80 -15.80
N SER A 157 14.43 -4.29 -16.41
CA SER A 157 13.36 -3.47 -16.95
C SER A 157 12.00 -4.02 -16.57
N GLN A 158 11.04 -3.14 -16.41
CA GLN A 158 9.62 -3.49 -16.19
C GLN A 158 8.74 -2.61 -17.06
N ASP A 159 7.71 -3.23 -17.64
CA ASP A 159 6.68 -2.58 -18.40
C ASP A 159 5.33 -2.97 -17.81
N TRP A 160 4.53 -1.98 -17.44
CA TRP A 160 3.20 -2.14 -16.89
C TRP A 160 2.22 -1.35 -17.74
N VAL A 161 1.18 -2.00 -18.23
CA VAL A 161 0.13 -1.35 -19.04
C VAL A 161 -1.23 -1.75 -18.52
N PHE A 162 -2.08 -0.76 -18.30
CA PHE A 162 -3.47 -0.90 -17.86
C PHE A 162 -4.36 -0.06 -18.75
N GLN A 163 -5.31 -0.68 -19.44
CA GLN A 163 -6.25 -0.01 -20.32
C GLN A 163 -7.67 -0.40 -19.99
N ALA A 164 -8.45 0.54 -19.50
CA ALA A 164 -9.89 0.35 -19.29
C ALA A 164 -10.69 0.60 -20.57
N PRO A 165 -11.77 -0.12 -20.81
CA PRO A 165 -12.67 0.14 -21.95
C PRO A 165 -13.38 1.50 -21.84
N THR A 166 -13.45 2.09 -20.66
CA THR A 166 -13.99 3.42 -20.37
C THR A 166 -13.02 4.56 -20.68
N GLY A 167 -11.77 4.22 -21.06
CA GLY A 167 -10.77 5.17 -21.55
C GLY A 167 -9.69 5.51 -20.54
N GLU A 168 -9.79 5.07 -19.28
CA GLU A 168 -8.72 5.23 -18.30
C GLU A 168 -7.52 4.38 -18.69
N HIS A 169 -6.35 4.97 -18.58
CA HIS A 169 -5.08 4.35 -18.97
C HIS A 169 -3.99 4.72 -17.99
N LEU A 170 -3.18 3.72 -17.58
CA LEU A 170 -1.95 3.91 -16.84
C LEU A 170 -0.86 3.03 -17.44
N GLU A 171 0.27 3.62 -17.76
CA GLU A 171 1.40 2.94 -18.39
C GLU A 171 2.71 3.39 -17.75
N LEU A 172 3.56 2.42 -17.42
CA LEU A 172 4.87 2.64 -16.83
C LEU A 172 5.89 1.78 -17.58
N HIS A 173 6.96 2.43 -18.05
CA HIS A 173 8.17 1.77 -18.53
C HIS A 173 9.35 2.24 -17.70
N ILE A 174 10.13 1.30 -17.18
CA ILE A 174 11.31 1.63 -16.41
C ILE A 174 12.46 0.68 -16.67
N LYS A 175 13.67 1.23 -16.76
CA LYS A 175 14.94 0.51 -16.81
C LYS A 175 15.85 1.01 -15.70
N TYR A 176 16.42 0.10 -14.93
CA TYR A 176 17.17 0.46 -13.73
C TYR A 176 18.34 -0.50 -13.46
N GLU A 177 19.33 -0.03 -12.71
CA GLU A 177 20.39 -0.89 -12.18
C GLU A 177 19.82 -1.77 -11.07
N HIS A 178 20.03 -3.07 -11.19
CA HIS A 178 19.69 -4.03 -10.15
C HIS A 178 20.50 -3.76 -8.88
N GLY A 179 19.84 -3.52 -7.77
CA GLY A 179 20.47 -3.30 -6.47
C GLY A 179 20.34 -4.51 -5.55
N ILE A 180 20.82 -4.30 -4.33
CA ILE A 180 20.63 -5.26 -3.24
C ILE A 180 19.35 -4.88 -2.51
N ALA A 181 18.34 -5.73 -2.64
CA ALA A 181 17.09 -5.53 -1.92
C ALA A 181 17.25 -5.84 -0.44
N ASN A 182 16.59 -5.07 0.40
CA ASN A 182 16.62 -5.21 1.84
C ASN A 182 15.22 -5.58 2.37
N LYS A 183 15.18 -6.44 3.38
CA LYS A 183 13.95 -6.68 4.12
C LYS A 183 13.63 -5.45 4.98
N GLY A 184 12.48 -4.84 4.71
CA GLY A 184 11.93 -3.78 5.55
C GLY A 184 11.39 -4.32 6.89
N ASN A 185 11.17 -3.42 7.84
CA ASN A 185 10.41 -3.76 9.04
C ASN A 185 8.94 -4.03 8.65
N PRO A 186 8.25 -4.95 9.33
CA PRO A 186 6.82 -5.09 9.18
C PRO A 186 6.12 -3.75 9.39
N SER A 187 5.15 -3.44 8.55
CA SER A 187 4.38 -2.20 8.63
C SER A 187 2.89 -2.48 8.69
N GLU A 188 2.17 -1.58 9.32
CA GLU A 188 0.72 -1.60 9.38
C GLU A 188 0.19 -0.21 9.02
N GLY A 189 -0.88 -0.15 8.24
CA GLY A 189 -1.48 1.09 7.80
C GLY A 189 -2.97 0.96 7.56
N LYS A 190 -3.70 2.05 7.82
CA LYS A 190 -5.12 2.17 7.51
C LYS A 190 -5.31 2.68 6.09
N PHE A 191 -6.19 2.01 5.35
CA PHE A 191 -6.58 2.36 4.00
C PHE A 191 -8.08 2.61 3.94
N TYR A 192 -8.46 3.79 3.49
CA TYR A 192 -9.83 4.24 3.31
C TYR A 192 -10.20 4.30 1.84
N SER A 193 -11.48 4.15 1.55
CA SER A 193 -12.03 4.38 0.21
C SER A 193 -12.37 5.86 0.02
N ALA A 194 -11.96 6.45 -1.11
CA ALA A 194 -12.43 7.79 -1.48
C ALA A 194 -13.94 7.81 -1.77
N LYS A 195 -14.50 6.72 -2.30
CA LYS A 195 -15.91 6.60 -2.67
C LYS A 195 -16.81 6.31 -1.46
N ASN A 196 -16.30 5.53 -0.50
CA ASN A 196 -17.01 5.20 0.74
C ASN A 196 -16.06 5.32 1.93
N PRO A 197 -15.90 6.50 2.53
CA PRO A 197 -14.93 6.76 3.59
C PRO A 197 -15.23 6.03 4.90
N ALA A 198 -16.44 5.44 5.07
CA ALA A 198 -16.72 4.55 6.18
C ALA A 198 -16.04 3.18 6.01
N THR A 199 -15.64 2.82 4.78
CA THR A 199 -14.90 1.60 4.50
C THR A 199 -13.42 1.84 4.82
N VAL A 200 -12.94 1.18 5.85
CA VAL A 200 -11.54 1.17 6.26
C VAL A 200 -11.02 -0.24 6.39
N GLN A 201 -9.80 -0.46 5.96
CA GLN A 201 -9.08 -1.70 6.17
C GLN A 201 -7.71 -1.42 6.78
N THR A 202 -7.26 -2.33 7.61
CA THR A 202 -5.88 -2.34 8.09
C THR A 202 -5.08 -3.32 7.26
N TRP A 203 -4.00 -2.86 6.65
CA TRP A 203 -3.09 -3.70 5.90
C TRP A 203 -1.80 -3.89 6.68
N ARG A 204 -1.49 -5.15 7.01
CA ARG A 204 -0.19 -5.55 7.55
C ARG A 204 0.67 -6.06 6.42
N GLN A 205 1.89 -5.55 6.33
CA GLN A 205 2.79 -5.82 5.22
C GLN A 205 4.19 -6.18 5.70
N GLU A 206 4.75 -7.23 5.10
CA GLU A 206 6.17 -7.54 5.16
C GLU A 206 6.73 -7.51 3.75
N GLN A 207 7.83 -6.81 3.54
CA GLN A 207 8.34 -6.58 2.20
C GLN A 207 9.86 -6.66 2.11
N VAL A 208 10.33 -7.03 0.92
CA VAL A 208 11.72 -6.93 0.49
C VAL A 208 11.75 -5.97 -0.69
N LEU A 209 12.48 -4.87 -0.56
CA LEU A 209 12.47 -3.80 -1.55
C LEU A 209 13.88 -3.31 -1.90
N ASP A 210 14.02 -2.85 -3.13
CA ASP A 210 15.17 -2.11 -3.63
C ASP A 210 14.72 -0.68 -3.97
N ILE A 211 15.22 0.29 -3.20
CA ILE A 211 14.96 1.72 -3.45
C ILE A 211 15.80 2.12 -4.66
N LEU A 212 15.13 2.50 -5.74
CA LEU A 212 15.78 2.80 -7.00
C LEU A 212 16.18 4.25 -7.13
N ARG A 213 15.39 5.16 -6.60
CA ARG A 213 15.65 6.58 -6.63
C ARG A 213 15.33 7.26 -5.32
N ASN A 214 16.25 8.10 -4.96
CA ASN A 214 16.06 9.11 -3.97
C ASN A 214 16.70 10.42 -4.51
N PRO A 215 15.91 11.41 -4.95
CA PRO A 215 16.42 12.62 -5.56
C PRO A 215 17.27 13.48 -4.61
N THR A 216 17.24 13.18 -3.32
CA THR A 216 17.95 13.94 -2.28
C THR A 216 19.20 13.26 -1.75
N THR A 217 19.54 12.05 -2.21
CA THR A 217 20.66 11.26 -1.66
C THR A 217 21.74 10.94 -2.68
N ASN A 218 22.94 10.77 -2.17
CA ASN A 218 24.07 10.13 -2.82
C ASN A 218 24.17 8.70 -2.24
N PRO A 219 24.21 7.61 -3.00
CA PRO A 219 24.61 7.51 -4.41
C PRO A 219 23.51 7.88 -5.41
N PRO A 220 23.95 8.07 -6.70
CA PRO A 220 23.04 8.49 -7.74
C PRO A 220 21.95 7.49 -8.02
N ASP A 221 20.87 8.00 -8.56
CA ASP A 221 19.70 7.31 -9.05
C ASP A 221 20.04 6.06 -9.89
N LYS A 222 19.46 4.91 -9.53
CA LYS A 222 19.62 3.66 -10.29
C LYS A 222 18.81 3.64 -11.58
N VAL A 223 17.82 4.52 -11.72
CA VAL A 223 16.95 4.58 -12.90
C VAL A 223 17.72 5.13 -14.10
N LYS A 224 17.69 4.38 -15.21
CA LYS A 224 18.38 4.70 -16.47
C LYS A 224 17.44 5.20 -17.55
N ALA A 225 16.20 4.73 -17.55
CA ALA A 225 15.14 5.21 -18.42
C ALA A 225 13.81 5.08 -17.67
N PHE A 226 12.94 6.05 -17.90
CA PHE A 226 11.63 6.11 -17.24
C PHE A 226 10.65 6.83 -18.14
N SER A 227 9.44 6.26 -18.26
CA SER A 227 8.26 6.96 -18.74
C SER A 227 7.05 6.51 -17.95
N PHE A 228 6.17 7.45 -17.65
CA PHE A 228 4.89 7.20 -17.03
C PHE A 228 3.83 8.01 -17.74
N THR A 229 2.70 7.40 -18.03
CA THR A 229 1.54 8.05 -18.66
C THR A 229 0.30 7.66 -17.89
N GLY A 230 -0.48 8.66 -17.51
CA GLY A 230 -1.80 8.50 -16.94
C GLY A 230 -2.81 9.34 -17.71
N SER A 231 -3.94 8.77 -18.10
CA SER A 231 -4.95 9.50 -18.86
C SER A 231 -6.36 8.92 -18.68
N GLY A 232 -7.35 9.63 -19.19
CA GLY A 232 -8.75 9.24 -19.16
C GLY A 232 -9.42 9.42 -17.80
N GLY A 233 -10.73 9.61 -17.81
CA GLY A 233 -11.54 9.73 -16.61
C GLY A 233 -11.01 10.74 -15.59
N SER A 234 -10.96 10.35 -14.33
CA SER A 234 -10.42 11.17 -13.23
C SER A 234 -8.88 11.27 -13.29
N PHE A 235 -8.19 10.34 -13.97
CA PHE A 235 -6.73 10.33 -14.05
C PHE A 235 -6.18 11.48 -14.89
N ALA A 236 -6.90 11.92 -15.93
CA ALA A 236 -6.51 13.04 -16.77
C ALA A 236 -6.30 14.37 -16.01
N LYS A 237 -6.92 14.52 -14.84
CA LYS A 237 -6.72 15.71 -13.99
C LYS A 237 -5.51 15.59 -13.08
N LEU A 238 -5.15 14.37 -12.68
CA LEU A 238 -3.98 14.09 -11.84
C LEU A 238 -2.69 14.07 -12.66
N PHE A 239 -2.78 13.61 -13.92
CA PHE A 239 -1.67 13.38 -14.83
C PHE A 239 -1.85 14.27 -16.06
N ASP A 240 -1.68 15.56 -15.86
CA ASP A 240 -1.84 16.61 -16.89
C ASP A 240 -0.50 17.06 -17.50
N GLY A 241 0.59 16.35 -17.15
CA GLY A 241 1.97 16.67 -17.53
C GLY A 241 2.70 17.54 -16.52
N THR A 242 2.06 17.92 -15.41
CA THR A 242 2.71 18.70 -14.33
C THR A 242 3.12 17.85 -13.14
N GLU A 243 2.69 16.58 -13.11
CA GLU A 243 3.09 15.62 -12.09
C GLU A 243 4.60 15.40 -12.08
N LYS A 244 5.16 15.27 -10.89
CA LYS A 244 6.61 15.10 -10.70
C LYS A 244 6.89 13.76 -10.02
N PRO A 245 7.68 12.88 -10.65
CA PRO A 245 8.22 11.71 -9.97
C PRO A 245 9.11 12.12 -8.79
N VAL A 246 8.85 11.54 -7.63
CA VAL A 246 9.57 11.80 -6.38
C VAL A 246 10.52 10.67 -6.06
N SER A 247 10.01 9.43 -6.04
CA SER A 247 10.83 8.24 -5.83
C SER A 247 10.25 7.02 -6.53
N TRP A 248 11.09 5.97 -6.63
CA TRP A 248 10.71 4.67 -7.18
C TRP A 248 11.20 3.57 -6.27
N ASP A 249 10.32 2.62 -5.95
CA ASP A 249 10.63 1.44 -5.17
C ASP A 249 10.25 0.18 -5.93
N ASN A 250 11.23 -0.70 -6.15
CA ASN A 250 10.99 -2.05 -6.65
C ASN A 250 10.77 -2.99 -5.46
N VAL A 251 9.53 -3.34 -5.19
CA VAL A 251 9.17 -4.30 -4.14
C VAL A 251 9.17 -5.70 -4.73
N ILE A 252 10.29 -6.39 -4.56
CA ILE A 252 10.54 -7.71 -5.15
C ILE A 252 9.58 -8.74 -4.60
N TRP A 253 9.23 -8.61 -3.33
CA TRP A 253 8.33 -9.51 -2.64
C TRP A 253 7.63 -8.78 -1.50
N LEU A 254 6.34 -9.02 -1.37
CA LEU A 254 5.52 -8.50 -0.28
C LEU A 254 4.46 -9.53 0.12
N ASN A 255 4.35 -9.78 1.42
CA ASN A 255 3.17 -10.41 1.99
C ASN A 255 2.27 -9.35 2.59
N ARG A 256 0.97 -9.43 2.27
CA ARG A 256 -0.04 -8.57 2.86
C ARG A 256 -1.14 -9.40 3.51
N SER A 257 -1.50 -9.01 4.74
CA SER A 257 -2.73 -9.42 5.39
C SER A 257 -3.69 -8.23 5.42
N VAL A 258 -4.91 -8.44 4.98
CA VAL A 258 -6.00 -7.45 5.03
C VAL A 258 -6.89 -7.78 6.21
N LEU A 259 -7.09 -6.81 7.09
CA LEU A 259 -7.88 -6.90 8.30
C LEU A 259 -9.02 -5.89 8.28
N GLN A 260 -10.17 -6.29 8.82
CA GLN A 260 -11.35 -5.43 8.96
C GLN A 260 -11.98 -5.59 10.34
#